data_16f2d1fa3f7e14d03913eda49b26647a
#
_entry.id   16f2d1fa3f7e14d03913eda49b26647a
#
_cell.length_a   1.000
_cell.length_b   1.000
_cell.length_c   1.000
_cell.angle_alpha   90.00
_cell.angle_beta   90.00
_cell.angle_gamma   90.00
#
_symmetry.space_group_name_H-M   'P 1'
#
loop_
_entity.id
_entity.type
_entity.pdbx_description
1 polymer ?
#
loop_
_entity_poly.entity_id
_entity_poly.type
_entity_poly.pdbx_seq_one_letter_code
_entity_poly.pdbx_strand_id
1 'polypeptide(L)'
;DQRAGRAGRLGPGVAYRLWSKMEHAARKPDIEPEILSVDLAGLLLDLLAFGVDDPSALTWLDPPPERAVSEAAELLTSLGAIDDEGRLTETGRTMATLPLHPRLARMVADAGTDRWTACLLAALLDDRDVFGGPLDDRPVDLALRVRAVVDGDRRADRRGADRVRRTADDLARRAGISDGPVRPERVGPLLALAFPDRLAIRRGSPGRFQLRQGATAWVPNTDPLAPEQFLVAADLDGKRKDARIRLAGAIDPEEVTFAFADQVDERTELVWEGDRIVERFERRLGGIVLESFERRARPDDRTRAMVLERVRSDPKALDWTEAATSFVERIGFLHRSDPHTWPDWTVESLTADPEAWLAGWITGATSVDEVREVDLLTVLRTALGHDRTVSADREAPVRVSLPSGREVKVDYSGERPSIAARVQEFYCSTVTPQVAGRPLVLELLSPANRPIQVTDDLAGFWKGSWSEARKDMAGRYPKHNWPEDPSTM
;
A
#
# COMPACT_ATOMS: atom_id res chain seq x y z
N ASP A 1 46.68 -12.44 -22.07
CA ASP A 1 47.75 -13.44 -21.89
C ASP A 1 47.52 -14.68 -22.77
N GLN A 2 46.35 -15.32 -22.85
CA GLN A 2 46.11 -16.51 -23.70
C GLN A 2 46.47 -16.28 -25.18
N ARG A 3 46.12 -15.13 -25.77
CA ARG A 3 46.49 -14.79 -27.17
C ARG A 3 47.99 -14.59 -27.33
N ALA A 4 48.66 -14.00 -26.34
CA ALA A 4 50.14 -13.88 -26.36
C ALA A 4 50.82 -15.24 -26.23
N GLY A 5 50.30 -16.16 -25.36
CA GLY A 5 50.78 -17.53 -25.25
C GLY A 5 50.63 -18.34 -26.53
N ARG A 6 49.59 -18.08 -27.33
CA ARG A 6 49.43 -18.74 -28.66
C ARG A 6 50.48 -18.30 -29.69
N ALA A 7 50.97 -17.06 -29.60
CA ALA A 7 52.05 -16.59 -30.50
C ALA A 7 53.38 -17.30 -30.23
N GLY A 8 53.60 -17.76 -28.98
CA GLY A 8 54.82 -18.48 -28.59
C GLY A 8 54.70 -19.98 -28.53
N ARG A 9 53.59 -20.63 -29.00
CA ARG A 9 53.27 -22.04 -28.77
C ARG A 9 54.24 -23.06 -29.43
N LEU A 10 54.75 -22.70 -30.58
CA LEU A 10 55.63 -23.58 -31.37
C LEU A 10 57.06 -23.04 -31.52
N GLY A 11 57.37 -21.88 -30.97
CA GLY A 11 58.68 -21.19 -31.05
C GLY A 11 58.56 -19.74 -30.60
N PRO A 12 59.64 -18.97 -30.60
CA PRO A 12 59.63 -17.56 -30.19
C PRO A 12 58.61 -16.75 -31.04
N GLY A 13 57.70 -16.08 -30.39
CA GLY A 13 56.64 -15.29 -31.03
C GLY A 13 56.55 -13.88 -30.44
N VAL A 14 55.94 -12.95 -31.16
CA VAL A 14 55.72 -11.56 -30.74
C VAL A 14 54.23 -11.27 -30.67
N ALA A 15 53.80 -10.74 -29.54
CA ALA A 15 52.42 -10.28 -29.37
C ALA A 15 52.39 -8.76 -29.17
N TYR A 16 51.70 -8.05 -30.08
CA TYR A 16 51.47 -6.60 -29.97
C TYR A 16 50.20 -6.32 -29.21
N ARG A 17 50.27 -5.51 -28.14
CA ARG A 17 49.13 -5.02 -27.38
C ARG A 17 48.76 -3.65 -27.91
N LEU A 18 47.51 -3.51 -28.45
CA LEU A 18 47.00 -2.26 -29.08
C LEU A 18 46.37 -1.32 -28.05
N TRP A 19 46.88 -1.34 -26.81
CA TRP A 19 46.45 -0.46 -25.71
C TRP A 19 47.63 -0.02 -24.87
N SER A 20 47.47 1.07 -24.10
CA SER A 20 48.57 1.64 -23.31
C SER A 20 48.99 0.75 -22.15
N LYS A 21 50.23 0.95 -21.62
CA LYS A 21 50.68 0.27 -20.41
C LYS A 21 49.80 0.56 -19.20
N MET A 22 49.25 1.78 -19.11
CA MET A 22 48.36 2.18 -18.03
C MET A 22 47.02 1.45 -18.10
N GLU A 23 46.41 1.34 -19.27
CA GLU A 23 45.22 0.55 -19.49
C GLU A 23 45.47 -0.94 -19.22
N HIS A 24 46.67 -1.43 -19.53
CA HIS A 24 47.04 -2.83 -19.22
C HIS A 24 47.11 -3.08 -17.73
N ALA A 25 47.71 -2.17 -16.96
CA ALA A 25 47.82 -2.25 -15.51
C ALA A 25 46.43 -2.12 -14.80
N ALA A 26 45.50 -1.39 -15.39
CA ALA A 26 44.15 -1.22 -14.88
C ALA A 26 43.20 -2.42 -15.18
N ARG A 27 43.63 -3.37 -16.04
CA ARG A 27 42.83 -4.56 -16.34
C ARG A 27 42.95 -5.59 -15.20
N LYS A 28 41.83 -6.27 -14.88
CA LYS A 28 41.86 -7.41 -13.97
C LYS A 28 42.90 -8.43 -14.48
N PRO A 29 43.79 -8.94 -13.62
CA PRO A 29 44.85 -9.90 -14.03
C PRO A 29 44.26 -11.20 -14.53
N ASP A 30 43.17 -11.65 -13.91
CA ASP A 30 42.51 -12.92 -14.19
C ASP A 30 41.04 -12.73 -14.58
N ILE A 31 40.52 -13.69 -15.33
CA ILE A 31 39.08 -13.78 -15.62
C ILE A 31 38.44 -14.41 -14.41
N GLU A 32 37.41 -13.74 -13.88
CA GLU A 32 36.64 -14.30 -12.78
C GLU A 32 36.01 -15.63 -13.19
N PRO A 33 36.09 -16.69 -12.33
CA PRO A 33 35.51 -17.98 -12.62
C PRO A 33 33.99 -17.83 -12.93
N GLU A 34 33.54 -18.50 -13.97
CA GLU A 34 32.17 -18.39 -14.49
C GLU A 34 31.13 -18.80 -13.45
N ILE A 35 31.44 -19.80 -12.63
CA ILE A 35 30.63 -20.32 -11.54
C ILE A 35 30.25 -19.25 -10.48
N LEU A 36 31.03 -18.17 -10.36
CA LEU A 36 30.76 -17.08 -9.42
C LEU A 36 29.79 -16.02 -9.94
N SER A 37 29.48 -16.04 -11.25
CA SER A 37 28.73 -14.94 -11.89
C SER A 37 27.57 -15.36 -12.79
N VAL A 38 27.43 -16.66 -13.13
CA VAL A 38 26.35 -17.16 -13.99
C VAL A 38 25.18 -17.72 -13.20
N ASP A 39 24.06 -17.90 -13.88
CA ASP A 39 22.92 -18.66 -13.36
C ASP A 39 23.30 -20.13 -13.17
N LEU A 40 23.08 -20.64 -11.96
CA LEU A 40 23.48 -22.00 -11.58
C LEU A 40 22.34 -23.04 -11.68
N ALA A 41 21.14 -22.63 -12.16
CA ALA A 41 19.99 -23.53 -12.21
C ALA A 41 20.24 -24.76 -13.11
N GLY A 42 20.94 -24.58 -14.23
CA GLY A 42 21.35 -25.70 -15.08
C GLY A 42 22.31 -26.66 -14.39
N LEU A 43 23.35 -26.12 -13.75
CA LEU A 43 24.31 -26.90 -12.98
C LEU A 43 23.62 -27.69 -11.85
N LEU A 44 22.75 -27.02 -11.09
CA LEU A 44 22.04 -27.68 -9.98
C LEU A 44 21.12 -28.80 -10.48
N LEU A 45 20.41 -28.58 -11.58
CA LEU A 45 19.56 -29.60 -12.21
C LEU A 45 20.39 -30.83 -12.65
N ASP A 46 21.56 -30.60 -13.28
CA ASP A 46 22.45 -31.66 -13.72
C ASP A 46 23.01 -32.44 -12.52
N LEU A 47 23.41 -31.77 -11.44
CA LEU A 47 23.93 -32.42 -10.22
C LEU A 47 22.84 -33.29 -9.57
N LEU A 48 21.60 -32.78 -9.43
CA LEU A 48 20.49 -33.56 -8.89
C LEU A 48 20.14 -34.76 -9.78
N ALA A 49 20.19 -34.62 -11.10
CA ALA A 49 20.00 -35.75 -12.03
C ALA A 49 21.11 -36.78 -11.95
N PHE A 50 22.31 -36.37 -11.61
CA PHE A 50 23.46 -37.27 -11.37
C PHE A 50 23.43 -37.91 -9.98
N GLY A 51 22.54 -37.50 -9.08
CA GLY A 51 22.39 -38.04 -7.73
C GLY A 51 23.20 -37.30 -6.66
N VAL A 52 23.57 -36.04 -6.91
CA VAL A 52 24.25 -35.17 -5.95
C VAL A 52 23.23 -34.17 -5.43
N ASP A 53 22.71 -34.41 -4.23
CA ASP A 53 21.68 -33.58 -3.61
C ASP A 53 22.25 -32.29 -3.00
N ASP A 54 23.51 -32.29 -2.57
CA ASP A 54 24.20 -31.14 -2.00
C ASP A 54 25.45 -30.78 -2.80
N PRO A 55 25.45 -29.66 -3.55
CA PRO A 55 26.64 -29.19 -4.26
C PRO A 55 27.86 -28.96 -3.38
N SER A 56 27.67 -28.65 -2.10
CA SER A 56 28.79 -28.42 -1.15
C SER A 56 29.57 -29.69 -0.82
N ALA A 57 28.99 -30.86 -1.06
CA ALA A 57 29.67 -32.14 -0.88
C ALA A 57 30.78 -32.44 -1.92
N LEU A 58 30.79 -31.66 -3.02
CA LEU A 58 31.77 -31.78 -4.08
C LEU A 58 33.02 -30.94 -3.80
N THR A 59 34.17 -31.41 -4.29
CA THR A 59 35.42 -30.64 -4.24
C THR A 59 35.52 -29.70 -5.42
N TRP A 60 35.27 -28.42 -5.19
CA TRP A 60 35.35 -27.37 -6.20
C TRP A 60 36.71 -26.67 -6.18
N LEU A 61 37.17 -26.23 -7.35
CA LEU A 61 38.31 -25.32 -7.44
C LEU A 61 37.92 -23.93 -6.89
N ASP A 62 36.75 -23.44 -7.32
CA ASP A 62 36.07 -22.25 -6.83
C ASP A 62 34.64 -22.67 -6.46
N PRO A 63 34.24 -22.68 -5.19
CA PRO A 63 32.92 -23.14 -4.78
C PRO A 63 31.82 -22.18 -5.27
N PRO A 64 30.64 -22.70 -5.69
CA PRO A 64 29.51 -21.87 -6.06
C PRO A 64 29.06 -21.04 -4.86
N PRO A 65 28.69 -19.74 -5.06
CA PRO A 65 28.13 -18.90 -3.99
C PRO A 65 26.82 -19.50 -3.46
N GLU A 66 26.68 -19.62 -2.13
CA GLU A 66 25.46 -20.14 -1.48
C GLU A 66 24.19 -19.45 -1.97
N ARG A 67 24.25 -18.11 -2.10
CA ARG A 67 23.13 -17.32 -2.63
C ARG A 67 22.73 -17.75 -4.05
N ALA A 68 23.70 -17.99 -4.94
CA ALA A 68 23.41 -18.39 -6.31
C ALA A 68 22.82 -19.82 -6.37
N VAL A 69 23.24 -20.70 -5.46
CA VAL A 69 22.65 -22.05 -5.31
C VAL A 69 21.21 -21.95 -4.80
N SER A 70 20.94 -21.07 -3.81
CA SER A 70 19.57 -20.82 -3.31
C SER A 70 18.66 -20.27 -4.39
N GLU A 71 19.09 -19.25 -5.14
CA GLU A 71 18.37 -18.68 -6.27
C GLU A 71 18.08 -19.72 -7.37
N ALA A 72 19.03 -20.62 -7.61
CA ALA A 72 18.87 -21.75 -8.54
C ALA A 72 17.82 -22.75 -8.04
N ALA A 73 17.84 -23.11 -6.75
CA ALA A 73 16.87 -24.01 -6.16
C ALA A 73 15.45 -23.42 -6.20
N GLU A 74 15.30 -22.14 -5.82
CA GLU A 74 14.02 -21.40 -5.92
C GLU A 74 13.47 -21.42 -7.35
N LEU A 75 14.32 -21.20 -8.33
CA LEU A 75 13.95 -21.29 -9.74
C LEU A 75 13.48 -22.70 -10.12
N LEU A 76 14.25 -23.75 -9.77
CA LEU A 76 13.90 -25.13 -10.08
C LEU A 76 12.59 -25.57 -9.41
N THR A 77 12.33 -25.12 -8.16
CA THR A 77 11.05 -25.34 -7.47
C THR A 77 9.91 -24.64 -8.23
N SER A 78 10.08 -23.37 -8.61
CA SER A 78 9.07 -22.62 -9.37
C SER A 78 8.76 -23.21 -10.73
N LEU A 79 9.71 -23.91 -11.33
CA LEU A 79 9.55 -24.66 -12.58
C LEU A 79 9.02 -26.08 -12.34
N GLY A 80 8.79 -26.51 -11.10
CA GLY A 80 8.37 -27.87 -10.76
C GLY A 80 9.41 -28.95 -11.08
N ALA A 81 10.67 -28.58 -11.25
CA ALA A 81 11.77 -29.52 -11.48
C ALA A 81 12.17 -30.25 -10.20
N ILE A 82 12.04 -29.59 -9.05
CA ILE A 82 12.23 -30.16 -7.72
C ILE A 82 11.00 -29.91 -6.86
N ASP A 83 10.75 -30.78 -5.88
CA ASP A 83 9.71 -30.61 -4.86
C ASP A 83 10.16 -29.69 -3.70
N ASP A 84 9.28 -29.46 -2.73
CA ASP A 84 9.56 -28.59 -1.58
C ASP A 84 10.69 -29.15 -0.67
N GLU A 85 10.99 -30.45 -0.77
CA GLU A 85 12.11 -31.10 -0.09
C GLU A 85 13.41 -31.10 -0.92
N GLY A 86 13.41 -30.45 -2.09
CA GLY A 86 14.56 -30.33 -2.98
C GLY A 86 14.84 -31.57 -3.85
N ARG A 87 13.94 -32.55 -3.90
CA ARG A 87 14.13 -33.80 -4.67
C ARG A 87 13.65 -33.64 -6.10
N LEU A 88 14.36 -34.26 -7.02
CA LEU A 88 14.08 -34.22 -8.45
C LEU A 88 12.71 -34.88 -8.77
N THR A 89 11.80 -34.12 -9.37
CA THR A 89 10.50 -34.59 -9.83
C THR A 89 10.60 -35.39 -11.16
N GLU A 90 9.50 -35.95 -11.65
CA GLU A 90 9.44 -36.57 -12.99
C GLU A 90 9.67 -35.51 -14.10
N THR A 91 9.08 -34.35 -13.95
CA THR A 91 9.30 -33.18 -14.82
C THR A 91 10.78 -32.79 -14.82
N GLY A 92 11.40 -32.69 -13.63
CA GLY A 92 12.83 -32.38 -13.52
C GLY A 92 13.73 -33.41 -14.22
N ARG A 93 13.42 -34.72 -14.11
CA ARG A 93 14.15 -35.75 -14.84
C ARG A 93 14.03 -35.58 -16.35
N THR A 94 12.85 -35.26 -16.85
CA THR A 94 12.63 -34.98 -18.27
C THR A 94 13.42 -33.74 -18.70
N MET A 95 13.38 -32.66 -17.92
CA MET A 95 14.13 -31.43 -18.21
C MET A 95 15.65 -31.69 -18.29
N ALA A 96 16.21 -32.49 -17.38
CA ALA A 96 17.64 -32.80 -17.34
C ALA A 96 18.12 -33.59 -18.57
N THR A 97 17.22 -34.22 -19.36
CA THR A 97 17.62 -34.90 -20.61
C THR A 97 17.81 -33.93 -21.79
N LEU A 98 17.39 -32.67 -21.65
CA LEU A 98 17.44 -31.65 -22.69
C LEU A 98 18.68 -30.75 -22.53
N PRO A 99 19.46 -30.51 -23.60
CA PRO A 99 20.62 -29.61 -23.53
C PRO A 99 20.18 -28.13 -23.59
N LEU A 100 19.33 -27.72 -22.64
CA LEU A 100 18.70 -26.41 -22.56
C LEU A 100 18.79 -25.85 -21.15
N HIS A 101 18.78 -24.54 -21.06
CA HIS A 101 18.55 -23.90 -19.77
C HIS A 101 17.24 -24.41 -19.14
N PRO A 102 17.13 -24.65 -17.81
CA PRO A 102 15.96 -25.26 -17.16
C PRO A 102 14.62 -24.61 -17.54
N ARG A 103 14.57 -23.28 -17.70
CA ARG A 103 13.35 -22.57 -18.16
C ARG A 103 12.87 -23.07 -19.54
N LEU A 104 13.78 -23.20 -20.48
CA LEU A 104 13.45 -23.66 -21.83
C LEU A 104 13.19 -25.17 -21.86
N ALA A 105 13.92 -25.94 -21.05
CA ALA A 105 13.69 -27.36 -20.87
C ALA A 105 12.28 -27.64 -20.32
N ARG A 106 11.81 -26.87 -19.33
CA ARG A 106 10.45 -26.93 -18.81
C ARG A 106 9.41 -26.68 -19.89
N MET A 107 9.59 -25.64 -20.70
CA MET A 107 8.69 -25.29 -21.80
C MET A 107 8.55 -26.45 -22.80
N VAL A 108 9.67 -27.06 -23.18
CA VAL A 108 9.66 -28.19 -24.16
C VAL A 108 9.05 -29.47 -23.54
N ALA A 109 9.37 -29.76 -22.26
CA ALA A 109 8.84 -30.93 -21.57
C ALA A 109 7.34 -30.94 -21.45
N ASP A 110 6.73 -29.79 -21.10
CA ASP A 110 5.30 -29.66 -20.77
C ASP A 110 4.45 -28.96 -21.83
N ALA A 111 4.98 -28.78 -23.05
CA ALA A 111 4.26 -28.13 -24.13
C ALA A 111 3.03 -28.90 -24.66
N GLY A 112 2.74 -30.11 -24.17
CA GLY A 112 1.61 -30.92 -24.61
C GLY A 112 1.58 -31.16 -26.13
N THR A 113 0.57 -30.68 -26.80
CA THR A 113 0.43 -30.77 -28.27
C THR A 113 1.27 -29.75 -29.05
N ASP A 114 1.86 -28.76 -28.34
CA ASP A 114 2.61 -27.65 -28.93
C ASP A 114 4.13 -27.86 -28.88
N ARG A 115 4.58 -29.10 -28.60
CA ARG A 115 6.00 -29.45 -28.41
C ARG A 115 6.91 -28.99 -29.54
N TRP A 116 6.46 -29.10 -30.83
CA TRP A 116 7.24 -28.62 -31.97
C TRP A 116 7.42 -27.10 -31.95
N THR A 117 6.34 -26.35 -31.65
CA THR A 117 6.41 -24.90 -31.47
C THR A 117 7.33 -24.53 -30.30
N ALA A 118 7.32 -25.30 -29.20
CA ALA A 118 8.21 -25.11 -28.06
C ALA A 118 9.68 -25.33 -28.42
N CYS A 119 10.01 -26.35 -29.22
CA CYS A 119 11.40 -26.56 -29.70
C CYS A 119 11.88 -25.40 -30.57
N LEU A 120 11.02 -24.90 -31.46
CA LEU A 120 11.34 -23.74 -32.29
C LEU A 120 11.54 -22.46 -31.44
N LEU A 121 10.66 -22.24 -30.45
CA LEU A 121 10.75 -21.09 -29.54
C LEU A 121 11.99 -21.19 -28.66
N ALA A 122 12.33 -22.38 -28.15
CA ALA A 122 13.57 -22.60 -27.39
C ALA A 122 14.81 -22.28 -28.23
N ALA A 123 14.86 -22.77 -29.48
CA ALA A 123 15.96 -22.49 -30.42
C ALA A 123 16.08 -20.98 -30.75
N LEU A 124 14.94 -20.26 -30.84
CA LEU A 124 14.92 -18.81 -31.04
C LEU A 124 15.45 -18.03 -29.84
N LEU A 125 15.18 -18.50 -28.62
CA LEU A 125 15.62 -17.84 -27.39
C LEU A 125 17.08 -18.14 -27.05
N ASP A 126 17.63 -19.26 -27.51
CA ASP A 126 19.02 -19.68 -27.29
C ASP A 126 19.99 -19.13 -28.37
N ASP A 127 19.51 -18.68 -29.50
CA ASP A 127 20.33 -18.13 -30.59
C ASP A 127 20.25 -16.59 -30.65
N ARG A 128 21.03 -16.01 -31.55
CA ARG A 128 20.94 -14.59 -31.88
C ARG A 128 19.62 -14.29 -32.56
N ASP A 129 19.05 -13.12 -32.25
CA ASP A 129 17.81 -12.65 -32.87
C ASP A 129 17.87 -12.72 -34.41
N VAL A 130 16.82 -13.30 -34.98
CA VAL A 130 16.68 -13.42 -36.44
C VAL A 130 16.41 -12.08 -37.14
N PHE A 131 15.92 -11.08 -36.39
CA PHE A 131 15.79 -9.71 -36.92
C PHE A 131 17.08 -8.93 -36.69
N GLY A 132 17.53 -8.25 -37.77
CA GLY A 132 18.70 -7.36 -37.74
C GLY A 132 18.37 -5.97 -37.18
N GLY A 133 19.38 -5.10 -37.15
CA GLY A 133 19.25 -3.71 -36.70
C GLY A 133 19.47 -3.49 -35.21
N PRO A 134 19.34 -2.23 -34.73
CA PRO A 134 19.49 -1.89 -33.33
C PRO A 134 18.48 -2.65 -32.45
N LEU A 135 18.88 -3.07 -31.26
CA LEU A 135 18.01 -3.80 -30.31
C LEU A 135 16.72 -3.03 -29.99
N ASP A 136 16.81 -1.73 -29.94
CA ASP A 136 15.69 -0.85 -29.56
C ASP A 136 14.63 -0.70 -30.66
N ASP A 137 14.95 -1.02 -31.88
CA ASP A 137 14.05 -0.91 -33.05
C ASP A 137 13.38 -2.25 -33.41
N ARG A 138 13.76 -3.34 -32.72
CA ARG A 138 13.20 -4.67 -33.02
C ARG A 138 11.84 -4.83 -32.35
N PRO A 139 10.86 -5.49 -33.03
CA PRO A 139 9.59 -5.84 -32.41
C PRO A 139 9.82 -6.69 -31.15
N VAL A 140 9.01 -6.48 -30.11
CA VAL A 140 9.08 -7.26 -28.87
C VAL A 140 8.46 -8.66 -29.06
N ASP A 141 7.45 -8.78 -29.89
CA ASP A 141 6.65 -9.99 -30.10
C ASP A 141 7.46 -11.16 -30.67
N LEU A 142 7.57 -12.24 -29.89
CA LEU A 142 8.20 -13.49 -30.29
C LEU A 142 7.36 -14.27 -31.34
N ALA A 143 6.04 -14.10 -31.38
CA ALA A 143 5.21 -14.72 -32.37
C ALA A 143 5.58 -14.26 -33.80
N LEU A 144 6.01 -13.01 -33.96
CA LEU A 144 6.53 -12.49 -35.24
C LEU A 144 7.82 -13.21 -35.66
N ARG A 145 8.70 -13.55 -34.69
CA ARG A 145 9.93 -14.31 -35.00
C ARG A 145 9.64 -15.73 -35.38
N VAL A 146 8.69 -16.38 -34.71
CA VAL A 146 8.22 -17.72 -35.08
C VAL A 146 7.69 -17.72 -36.51
N ARG A 147 6.80 -16.78 -36.86
CA ARG A 147 6.29 -16.61 -38.23
C ARG A 147 7.40 -16.36 -39.25
N ALA A 148 8.36 -15.47 -38.89
CA ALA A 148 9.47 -15.15 -39.80
C ALA A 148 10.36 -16.35 -40.10
N VAL A 149 10.55 -17.25 -39.13
CA VAL A 149 11.30 -18.49 -39.33
C VAL A 149 10.52 -19.49 -40.18
N VAL A 150 9.20 -19.61 -39.97
CA VAL A 150 8.34 -20.61 -40.67
C VAL A 150 7.98 -20.17 -42.08
N ASP A 151 7.40 -18.99 -42.21
CA ASP A 151 6.83 -18.47 -43.47
C ASP A 151 7.85 -17.74 -44.31
N GLY A 152 8.97 -17.32 -43.73
CA GLY A 152 9.98 -16.49 -44.32
C GLY A 152 9.59 -15.00 -44.27
N ASP A 153 10.44 -14.14 -43.72
CA ASP A 153 10.28 -12.70 -43.70
C ASP A 153 11.52 -12.06 -44.33
N ARG A 154 11.34 -11.05 -45.19
CA ARG A 154 12.47 -10.33 -45.85
C ARG A 154 13.33 -9.57 -44.84
N ARG A 155 12.80 -9.27 -43.65
CA ARG A 155 13.51 -8.58 -42.54
C ARG A 155 14.36 -9.55 -41.73
N ALA A 156 14.10 -10.85 -41.82
CA ALA A 156 14.83 -11.88 -41.09
C ALA A 156 16.11 -12.30 -41.82
N ASP A 157 17.18 -12.51 -41.04
CA ASP A 157 18.39 -13.15 -41.51
C ASP A 157 18.10 -14.62 -41.87
N ARG A 158 18.15 -14.94 -43.18
CA ARG A 158 17.89 -16.30 -43.66
C ARG A 158 18.82 -17.35 -43.05
N ARG A 159 20.11 -17.01 -42.88
CA ARG A 159 21.08 -17.93 -42.26
C ARG A 159 20.76 -18.17 -40.77
N GLY A 160 20.31 -17.14 -40.08
CA GLY A 160 19.82 -17.23 -38.71
C GLY A 160 18.60 -18.12 -38.62
N ALA A 161 17.58 -17.88 -39.47
CA ALA A 161 16.36 -18.69 -39.53
C ALA A 161 16.65 -20.16 -39.80
N ASP A 162 17.55 -20.45 -40.78
CA ASP A 162 17.96 -21.82 -41.07
C ASP A 162 18.76 -22.50 -39.94
N ARG A 163 19.51 -21.75 -39.19
CA ARG A 163 20.20 -22.23 -37.99
C ARG A 163 19.22 -22.57 -36.89
N VAL A 164 18.26 -21.67 -36.61
CA VAL A 164 17.18 -21.89 -35.63
C VAL A 164 16.36 -23.12 -35.95
N ARG A 165 15.97 -23.32 -37.22
CA ARG A 165 15.25 -24.56 -37.65
C ARG A 165 16.06 -25.83 -37.36
N ARG A 166 17.34 -25.84 -37.73
CA ARG A 166 18.20 -27.00 -37.45
C ARG A 166 18.36 -27.29 -35.97
N THR A 167 18.49 -26.23 -35.14
CA THR A 167 18.56 -26.41 -33.68
C THR A 167 17.23 -26.95 -33.14
N ALA A 168 16.07 -26.46 -33.64
CA ALA A 168 14.77 -26.97 -33.26
C ALA A 168 14.59 -28.44 -33.65
N ASP A 169 15.03 -28.84 -34.86
CA ASP A 169 15.02 -30.24 -35.35
C ASP A 169 15.89 -31.16 -34.46
N ASP A 170 17.05 -30.66 -34.01
CA ASP A 170 17.95 -31.41 -33.14
C ASP A 170 17.35 -31.57 -31.72
N LEU A 171 16.72 -30.53 -31.20
CA LEU A 171 16.01 -30.57 -29.92
C LEU A 171 14.82 -31.55 -29.98
N ALA A 172 14.02 -31.46 -31.01
CA ALA A 172 12.86 -32.35 -31.23
C ALA A 172 13.29 -33.81 -31.29
N ARG A 173 14.33 -34.13 -32.05
CA ARG A 173 14.88 -35.50 -32.14
C ARG A 173 15.34 -36.03 -30.79
N ARG A 174 16.06 -35.21 -30.00
CA ARG A 174 16.52 -35.61 -28.68
C ARG A 174 15.36 -35.80 -27.69
N ALA A 175 14.33 -34.97 -27.79
CA ALA A 175 13.12 -35.06 -26.96
C ALA A 175 12.12 -36.12 -27.44
N GLY A 176 12.41 -36.85 -28.53
CA GLY A 176 11.47 -37.83 -29.13
C GLY A 176 10.18 -37.20 -29.69
N ILE A 177 10.27 -35.91 -30.11
CA ILE A 177 9.14 -35.13 -30.63
C ILE A 177 9.13 -35.26 -32.15
N SER A 178 7.97 -35.65 -32.72
CA SER A 178 7.75 -35.65 -34.15
C SER A 178 7.40 -34.26 -34.67
N ASP A 179 7.62 -34.02 -35.96
CA ASP A 179 7.15 -32.81 -36.63
C ASP A 179 5.66 -32.57 -36.37
N GLY A 180 5.31 -31.32 -36.16
CA GLY A 180 3.96 -30.91 -35.89
C GLY A 180 3.65 -29.51 -36.42
N PRO A 181 2.40 -29.07 -36.36
CA PRO A 181 2.03 -27.71 -36.75
C PRO A 181 2.72 -26.69 -35.86
N VAL A 182 3.28 -25.63 -36.47
CA VAL A 182 3.77 -24.46 -35.72
C VAL A 182 2.59 -23.54 -35.45
N ARG A 183 2.42 -23.17 -34.20
CA ARG A 183 1.32 -22.34 -33.71
C ARG A 183 1.85 -21.04 -33.03
N PRO A 184 2.03 -19.96 -33.81
CA PRO A 184 2.56 -18.71 -33.27
C PRO A 184 1.70 -18.11 -32.14
N GLU A 185 0.39 -18.37 -32.14
CA GLU A 185 -0.56 -17.98 -31.11
C GLU A 185 -0.31 -18.67 -29.75
N ARG A 186 0.44 -19.79 -29.76
CA ARG A 186 0.80 -20.51 -28.52
C ARG A 186 2.06 -20.00 -27.84
N VAL A 187 2.72 -18.98 -28.39
CA VAL A 187 3.97 -18.43 -27.85
C VAL A 187 3.79 -17.95 -26.40
N GLY A 188 2.72 -17.20 -26.10
CA GLY A 188 2.47 -16.71 -24.73
C GLY A 188 2.29 -17.84 -23.71
N PRO A 189 1.37 -18.79 -23.92
CA PRO A 189 1.22 -19.98 -23.06
C PRO A 189 2.50 -20.79 -22.88
N LEU A 190 3.27 -20.99 -23.94
CA LEU A 190 4.56 -21.70 -23.87
C LEU A 190 5.58 -20.92 -23.04
N LEU A 191 5.66 -19.59 -23.21
CA LEU A 191 6.52 -18.75 -22.37
C LEU A 191 6.10 -18.78 -20.90
N ALA A 192 4.81 -18.94 -20.59
CA ALA A 192 4.33 -19.05 -19.22
C ALA A 192 4.90 -20.27 -18.49
N LEU A 193 5.19 -21.37 -19.21
CA LEU A 193 5.90 -22.54 -18.67
C LEU A 193 7.37 -22.24 -18.35
N ALA A 194 8.03 -21.43 -19.19
CA ALA A 194 9.44 -21.08 -19.03
C ALA A 194 9.69 -19.95 -18.02
N PHE A 195 8.78 -18.98 -18.00
CA PHE A 195 8.92 -17.72 -17.26
C PHE A 195 7.66 -17.42 -16.43
N PRO A 196 7.22 -18.32 -15.52
CA PRO A 196 6.02 -18.12 -14.71
C PRO A 196 6.12 -16.91 -13.80
N ASP A 197 7.33 -16.53 -13.41
CA ASP A 197 7.67 -15.35 -12.62
C ASP A 197 7.59 -14.02 -13.39
N ARG A 198 7.56 -14.08 -14.74
CA ARG A 198 7.60 -12.91 -15.63
C ARG A 198 6.28 -12.65 -16.37
N LEU A 199 5.18 -13.21 -15.87
CA LEU A 199 3.85 -12.79 -16.31
C LEU A 199 3.67 -11.30 -15.96
N ALA A 200 3.11 -10.54 -16.89
CA ALA A 200 2.88 -9.11 -16.77
C ALA A 200 1.45 -8.75 -17.17
N ILE A 201 0.81 -7.90 -16.37
CA ILE A 201 -0.51 -7.33 -16.65
C ILE A 201 -0.38 -5.86 -17.06
N ARG A 202 -1.13 -5.44 -18.06
CA ARG A 202 -1.19 -4.03 -18.45
C ARG A 202 -1.80 -3.16 -17.36
N ARG A 203 -1.19 -2.01 -17.08
CA ARG A 203 -1.64 -1.02 -16.11
C ARG A 203 -1.73 0.37 -16.73
N GLY A 204 -2.90 0.97 -16.68
CA GLY A 204 -3.14 2.31 -17.20
C GLY A 204 -2.99 2.37 -18.74
N SER A 205 -2.05 3.18 -19.24
CA SER A 205 -1.84 3.41 -20.67
C SER A 205 -1.25 2.19 -21.40
N PRO A 206 -1.49 2.05 -22.72
CA PRO A 206 -0.85 1.02 -23.54
C PRO A 206 0.68 1.03 -23.38
N GLY A 207 1.28 -0.17 -23.41
CA GLY A 207 2.73 -0.34 -23.28
C GLY A 207 3.27 -0.30 -21.85
N ARG A 208 2.43 -0.08 -20.84
CA ARG A 208 2.82 -0.11 -19.42
C ARG A 208 2.32 -1.37 -18.74
N PHE A 209 3.22 -2.09 -18.07
CA PHE A 209 2.94 -3.39 -17.47
C PHE A 209 3.46 -3.46 -16.04
N GLN A 210 2.80 -4.29 -15.24
CA GLN A 210 3.26 -4.72 -13.92
C GLN A 210 3.57 -6.21 -13.99
N LEU A 211 4.80 -6.57 -13.65
CA LEU A 211 5.23 -7.96 -13.55
C LEU A 211 4.62 -8.63 -12.31
N ARG A 212 4.51 -9.95 -12.32
CA ARG A 212 4.03 -10.76 -11.20
C ARG A 212 4.77 -10.49 -9.88
N GLN A 213 6.04 -10.13 -9.96
CA GLN A 213 6.86 -9.76 -8.80
C GLN A 213 6.59 -8.33 -8.27
N GLY A 214 5.65 -7.58 -8.89
CA GLY A 214 5.29 -6.22 -8.51
C GLY A 214 6.12 -5.12 -9.21
N ALA A 215 7.22 -5.45 -9.87
CA ALA A 215 8.03 -4.47 -10.62
C ALA A 215 7.28 -3.96 -11.87
N THR A 216 7.55 -2.70 -12.24
CA THR A 216 7.02 -2.11 -13.49
C THR A 216 7.92 -2.44 -14.67
N ALA A 217 7.29 -2.64 -15.83
CA ALA A 217 7.97 -2.87 -17.10
C ALA A 217 7.22 -2.18 -18.24
N TRP A 218 7.89 -2.04 -19.39
CA TRP A 218 7.27 -1.35 -20.52
C TRP A 218 7.73 -1.90 -21.87
N VAL A 219 6.87 -1.72 -22.88
CA VAL A 219 7.17 -1.86 -24.31
C VAL A 219 6.89 -0.53 -25.01
N PRO A 220 7.51 -0.23 -26.17
CA PRO A 220 7.14 0.94 -26.95
C PRO A 220 5.64 0.97 -27.28
N ASN A 221 5.01 2.13 -27.20
CA ASN A 221 3.56 2.25 -27.51
C ASN A 221 3.21 1.89 -28.94
N THR A 222 4.20 1.88 -29.83
CA THR A 222 4.08 1.48 -31.24
C THR A 222 4.24 -0.02 -31.46
N ASP A 223 4.64 -0.77 -30.43
CA ASP A 223 4.79 -2.23 -30.52
C ASP A 223 3.40 -2.90 -30.54
N PRO A 224 3.20 -3.95 -31.37
CA PRO A 224 1.93 -4.68 -31.43
C PRO A 224 1.45 -5.22 -30.09
N LEU A 225 2.36 -5.51 -29.16
CA LEU A 225 2.02 -6.01 -27.82
C LEU A 225 1.59 -4.89 -26.83
N ALA A 226 1.72 -3.61 -27.18
CA ALA A 226 1.38 -2.53 -26.27
C ALA A 226 -0.10 -2.51 -25.79
N PRO A 227 -1.11 -2.87 -26.63
CA PRO A 227 -2.51 -2.91 -26.21
C PRO A 227 -2.90 -4.19 -25.47
N GLU A 228 -2.06 -5.24 -25.47
CA GLU A 228 -2.40 -6.54 -24.88
C GLU A 228 -2.63 -6.43 -23.37
N GLN A 229 -3.54 -7.24 -22.84
CA GLN A 229 -3.86 -7.26 -21.41
C GLN A 229 -2.78 -7.97 -20.61
N PHE A 230 -2.31 -9.12 -21.12
CA PHE A 230 -1.26 -9.90 -20.47
C PHE A 230 -0.14 -10.23 -21.44
N LEU A 231 1.08 -10.22 -20.93
CA LEU A 231 2.30 -10.64 -21.60
C LEU A 231 3.08 -11.59 -20.72
N VAL A 232 3.86 -12.47 -21.33
CA VAL A 232 4.94 -13.18 -20.65
C VAL A 232 6.27 -12.68 -21.21
N ALA A 233 7.08 -12.05 -20.36
CA ALA A 233 8.38 -11.48 -20.76
C ALA A 233 9.48 -12.55 -20.74
N ALA A 234 10.09 -12.82 -21.89
CA ALA A 234 11.22 -13.72 -22.01
C ALA A 234 12.56 -13.00 -21.74
N ASP A 235 12.69 -11.73 -22.18
CA ASP A 235 13.89 -10.92 -21.98
C ASP A 235 13.55 -9.51 -21.53
N LEU A 236 14.35 -9.02 -20.57
CA LEU A 236 14.25 -7.69 -19.94
C LEU A 236 15.62 -7.01 -19.95
N ASP A 237 15.68 -5.68 -19.93
CA ASP A 237 16.94 -4.91 -19.96
C ASP A 237 17.75 -4.92 -18.64
N GLY A 238 17.32 -5.72 -17.66
CA GLY A 238 18.00 -5.92 -16.38
C GLY A 238 17.84 -4.78 -15.37
N LYS A 239 17.08 -3.73 -15.67
CA LYS A 239 16.80 -2.67 -14.70
C LYS A 239 15.83 -3.17 -13.64
N ARG A 240 16.10 -2.84 -12.36
CA ARG A 240 15.24 -3.24 -11.25
C ARG A 240 13.89 -2.51 -11.21
N LYS A 241 13.84 -1.29 -11.75
CA LYS A 241 12.62 -0.46 -11.83
C LYS A 241 12.41 -0.03 -13.27
N ASP A 242 11.16 -0.11 -13.73
CA ASP A 242 10.74 0.31 -15.06
C ASP A 242 11.57 -0.35 -16.19
N ALA A 243 11.70 -1.68 -16.11
CA ALA A 243 12.48 -2.47 -17.05
C ALA A 243 11.86 -2.43 -18.45
N ARG A 244 12.68 -2.32 -19.49
CA ARG A 244 12.21 -2.49 -20.86
C ARG A 244 12.09 -3.97 -21.18
N ILE A 245 10.91 -4.38 -21.64
CA ILE A 245 10.69 -5.71 -22.20
C ILE A 245 11.28 -5.74 -23.62
N ARG A 246 12.16 -6.68 -23.88
CA ARG A 246 12.81 -6.84 -25.18
C ARG A 246 12.19 -7.97 -26.00
N LEU A 247 11.79 -9.05 -25.34
CA LEU A 247 11.13 -10.20 -25.93
C LEU A 247 9.97 -10.64 -25.05
N ALA A 248 8.80 -10.83 -25.65
CA ALA A 248 7.60 -11.31 -24.97
C ALA A 248 6.63 -12.01 -25.92
N GLY A 249 5.64 -12.66 -25.35
CA GLY A 249 4.47 -13.17 -26.07
C GLY A 249 3.19 -12.76 -25.37
N ALA A 250 2.15 -12.43 -26.11
CA ALA A 250 0.80 -12.21 -25.57
C ALA A 250 0.20 -13.52 -25.08
N ILE A 251 -0.55 -13.46 -23.98
CA ILE A 251 -1.31 -14.58 -23.42
C ILE A 251 -2.71 -14.13 -23.05
N ASP A 252 -3.72 -14.91 -23.40
CA ASP A 252 -5.11 -14.58 -23.15
C ASP A 252 -5.47 -14.71 -21.66
N PRO A 253 -6.41 -13.91 -21.13
CA PRO A 253 -6.83 -13.98 -19.74
C PRO A 253 -7.31 -15.36 -19.28
N GLU A 254 -8.00 -16.10 -20.16
CA GLU A 254 -8.48 -17.46 -19.89
C GLU A 254 -7.31 -18.43 -19.74
N GLU A 255 -6.28 -18.29 -20.59
CA GLU A 255 -5.06 -19.08 -20.51
C GLU A 255 -4.23 -18.75 -19.26
N VAL A 256 -4.18 -17.48 -18.83
CA VAL A 256 -3.56 -17.10 -17.55
C VAL A 256 -4.28 -17.79 -16.40
N THR A 257 -5.62 -17.74 -16.39
CA THR A 257 -6.43 -18.38 -15.33
C THR A 257 -6.20 -19.88 -15.28
N PHE A 258 -6.08 -20.53 -16.44
CA PHE A 258 -5.82 -21.97 -16.54
C PHE A 258 -4.38 -22.32 -16.11
N ALA A 259 -3.38 -21.61 -16.65
CA ALA A 259 -1.96 -21.91 -16.41
C ALA A 259 -1.53 -21.69 -14.94
N PHE A 260 -2.20 -20.81 -14.22
CA PHE A 260 -1.85 -20.42 -12.86
C PHE A 260 -2.96 -20.69 -11.83
N ALA A 261 -3.93 -21.56 -12.14
CA ALA A 261 -5.09 -21.84 -11.30
C ALA A 261 -4.73 -22.15 -9.85
N ASP A 262 -3.73 -23.00 -9.64
CA ASP A 262 -3.26 -23.45 -8.32
C ASP A 262 -2.42 -22.40 -7.56
N GLN A 263 -2.12 -21.24 -8.19
CA GLN A 263 -1.26 -20.19 -7.66
C GLN A 263 -2.01 -18.89 -7.42
N VAL A 264 -3.34 -18.89 -7.63
CA VAL A 264 -4.20 -17.75 -7.37
C VAL A 264 -4.59 -17.72 -5.90
N ASP A 265 -4.22 -16.65 -5.21
CA ASP A 265 -4.65 -16.38 -3.85
C ASP A 265 -5.97 -15.60 -3.87
N GLU A 266 -6.91 -16.00 -3.02
CA GLU A 266 -8.14 -15.26 -2.75
C GLU A 266 -8.02 -14.57 -1.40
N ARG A 267 -8.21 -13.25 -1.38
CA ARG A 267 -8.13 -12.43 -0.16
C ARG A 267 -9.40 -11.63 0.01
N THR A 268 -9.85 -11.58 1.25
CA THR A 268 -10.96 -10.72 1.65
C THR A 268 -10.48 -9.83 2.79
N GLU A 269 -10.55 -8.53 2.60
CA GLU A 269 -10.10 -7.54 3.57
C GLU A 269 -11.19 -6.50 3.80
N LEU A 270 -11.32 -6.04 5.06
CA LEU A 270 -12.10 -4.86 5.39
C LEU A 270 -11.23 -3.63 5.23
N VAL A 271 -11.66 -2.69 4.42
CA VAL A 271 -10.93 -1.45 4.15
C VAL A 271 -11.87 -0.24 4.19
N TRP A 272 -11.32 0.92 4.53
CA TRP A 272 -12.04 2.18 4.36
C TRP A 272 -12.05 2.61 2.90
N GLU A 273 -13.23 2.83 2.33
CA GLU A 273 -13.45 3.54 1.08
C GLU A 273 -14.14 4.87 1.38
N GLY A 274 -13.33 5.95 1.45
CA GLY A 274 -13.81 7.23 1.98
C GLY A 274 -14.26 7.10 3.44
N ASP A 275 -15.55 7.36 3.71
CA ASP A 275 -16.16 7.32 5.04
C ASP A 275 -16.97 6.05 5.32
N ARG A 276 -16.87 5.02 4.47
CA ARG A 276 -17.55 3.73 4.70
C ARG A 276 -16.58 2.56 4.68
N ILE A 277 -16.91 1.52 5.41
CA ILE A 277 -16.15 0.26 5.41
C ILE A 277 -16.74 -0.64 4.31
N VAL A 278 -15.87 -1.13 3.45
CA VAL A 278 -16.18 -2.11 2.42
C VAL A 278 -15.39 -3.39 2.65
N GLU A 279 -15.99 -4.49 2.29
CA GLU A 279 -15.32 -5.77 2.20
C GLU A 279 -14.79 -5.90 0.76
N ARG A 280 -13.47 -5.81 0.61
CA ARG A 280 -12.78 -5.94 -0.67
C ARG A 280 -12.35 -7.38 -0.85
N PHE A 281 -12.85 -7.98 -1.91
CA PHE A 281 -12.43 -9.29 -2.38
C PHE A 281 -11.44 -9.11 -3.52
N GLU A 282 -10.33 -9.82 -3.47
CA GLU A 282 -9.32 -9.82 -4.53
C GLU A 282 -8.87 -11.25 -4.86
N ARG A 283 -8.78 -11.55 -6.14
CA ARG A 283 -8.06 -12.70 -6.68
C ARG A 283 -6.72 -12.21 -7.18
N ARG A 284 -5.66 -12.74 -6.62
CA ARG A 284 -4.29 -12.29 -6.88
C ARG A 284 -3.39 -13.41 -7.37
N LEU A 285 -2.49 -13.04 -8.25
CA LEU A 285 -1.38 -13.90 -8.68
C LEU A 285 -0.07 -13.18 -8.35
N GLY A 286 0.45 -13.42 -7.16
CA GLY A 286 1.56 -12.64 -6.63
C GLY A 286 1.20 -11.15 -6.51
N GLY A 287 1.97 -10.27 -7.16
CA GLY A 287 1.71 -8.83 -7.20
C GLY A 287 0.58 -8.40 -8.16
N ILE A 288 0.07 -9.31 -9.01
CA ILE A 288 -0.98 -9.00 -9.97
C ILE A 288 -2.35 -9.21 -9.34
N VAL A 289 -3.21 -8.18 -9.35
CA VAL A 289 -4.64 -8.31 -9.07
C VAL A 289 -5.35 -8.69 -10.37
N LEU A 290 -5.88 -9.91 -10.40
CA LEU A 290 -6.64 -10.44 -11.55
C LEU A 290 -8.07 -9.90 -11.55
N GLU A 291 -8.71 -9.97 -10.38
CA GLU A 291 -10.06 -9.49 -10.15
C GLU A 291 -10.12 -8.79 -8.79
N SER A 292 -10.92 -7.73 -8.71
CA SER A 292 -11.23 -7.04 -7.47
C SER A 292 -12.66 -6.55 -7.53
N PHE A 293 -13.43 -6.83 -6.50
CA PHE A 293 -14.74 -6.24 -6.29
C PHE A 293 -14.95 -5.89 -4.83
N GLU A 294 -15.82 -4.92 -4.59
CA GLU A 294 -16.12 -4.43 -3.26
C GLU A 294 -17.61 -4.59 -2.99
N ARG A 295 -17.93 -4.91 -1.74
CA ARG A 295 -19.29 -4.88 -1.25
C ARG A 295 -19.34 -4.17 0.10
N ARG A 296 -20.49 -3.63 0.46
CA ARG A 296 -20.68 -3.02 1.79
C ARG A 296 -20.35 -4.06 2.87
N ALA A 297 -19.52 -3.68 3.83
CA ALA A 297 -19.19 -4.52 4.96
C ALA A 297 -20.45 -4.84 5.78
N ARG A 298 -20.50 -6.05 6.35
CA ARG A 298 -21.52 -6.41 7.34
C ARG A 298 -21.05 -5.96 8.73
N PRO A 299 -21.97 -5.42 9.55
CA PRO A 299 -21.64 -5.07 10.93
C PRO A 299 -21.18 -6.31 11.71
N ASP A 300 -19.99 -6.24 12.28
CA ASP A 300 -19.40 -7.23 13.16
C ASP A 300 -18.41 -6.59 14.14
N ASP A 301 -17.72 -7.37 14.95
CA ASP A 301 -16.74 -6.87 15.90
C ASP A 301 -15.53 -6.21 15.22
N ARG A 302 -15.18 -6.64 14.01
CA ARG A 302 -14.06 -6.09 13.25
C ARG A 302 -14.41 -4.70 12.68
N THR A 303 -15.59 -4.55 12.11
CA THR A 303 -16.09 -3.25 11.63
C THR A 303 -16.21 -2.26 12.76
N ARG A 304 -16.74 -2.70 13.93
CA ARG A 304 -16.81 -1.89 15.15
C ARG A 304 -15.43 -1.42 15.61
N ALA A 305 -14.45 -2.32 15.64
CA ALA A 305 -13.07 -1.96 16.00
C ALA A 305 -12.48 -0.92 15.03
N MET A 306 -12.71 -1.06 13.72
CA MET A 306 -12.28 -0.09 12.71
C MET A 306 -12.93 1.27 12.90
N VAL A 307 -14.22 1.31 13.25
CA VAL A 307 -14.94 2.56 13.52
C VAL A 307 -14.38 3.24 14.78
N LEU A 308 -14.15 2.49 15.86
CA LEU A 308 -13.54 3.03 17.08
C LEU A 308 -12.14 3.58 16.84
N GLU A 309 -11.34 2.90 16.03
CA GLU A 309 -10.01 3.38 15.65
C GLU A 309 -10.08 4.68 14.80
N ARG A 310 -11.10 4.78 13.93
CA ARG A 310 -11.37 6.02 13.19
C ARG A 310 -11.72 7.17 14.13
N VAL A 311 -12.54 6.92 15.17
CA VAL A 311 -12.88 7.93 16.19
C VAL A 311 -11.65 8.35 16.99
N ARG A 312 -10.73 7.41 17.33
CA ARG A 312 -9.46 7.75 18.00
C ARG A 312 -8.59 8.64 17.15
N SER A 313 -8.46 8.34 15.87
CA SER A 313 -7.58 9.09 14.96
C SER A 313 -8.17 10.42 14.49
N ASP A 314 -9.48 10.54 14.44
CA ASP A 314 -10.20 11.74 14.00
C ASP A 314 -11.43 12.01 14.86
N PRO A 315 -11.33 12.92 15.85
CA PRO A 315 -12.47 13.32 16.68
C PRO A 315 -13.68 13.84 15.90
N LYS A 316 -13.47 14.33 14.64
CA LYS A 316 -14.55 14.82 13.77
C LYS A 316 -15.41 13.70 13.18
N ALA A 317 -15.02 12.45 13.39
CA ALA A 317 -15.85 11.30 13.08
C ALA A 317 -17.16 11.27 13.91
N LEU A 318 -17.19 12.00 15.04
CA LEU A 318 -18.36 12.20 15.89
C LEU A 318 -18.97 13.58 15.66
N ASP A 319 -20.30 13.69 15.80
CA ASP A 319 -21.01 14.98 15.79
C ASP A 319 -20.98 15.61 17.19
N TRP A 320 -19.95 16.41 17.48
CA TRP A 320 -19.82 17.18 18.69
C TRP A 320 -20.77 18.41 18.66
N THR A 321 -22.06 18.16 18.86
CA THR A 321 -23.05 19.24 18.97
C THR A 321 -22.66 20.20 20.10
N GLU A 322 -23.17 21.45 20.05
CA GLU A 322 -22.98 22.44 21.13
C GLU A 322 -23.41 21.89 22.51
N ALA A 323 -24.50 21.09 22.52
CA ALA A 323 -25.00 20.49 23.75
C ALA A 323 -24.05 19.41 24.32
N ALA A 324 -23.51 18.55 23.45
CA ALA A 324 -22.56 17.51 23.84
C ALA A 324 -21.23 18.12 24.33
N THR A 325 -20.69 19.09 23.58
CA THR A 325 -19.46 19.81 23.96
C THR A 325 -19.65 20.54 25.30
N SER A 326 -20.72 21.29 25.46
CA SER A 326 -21.01 21.98 26.73
C SER A 326 -21.17 21.01 27.90
N PHE A 327 -21.72 19.81 27.67
CA PHE A 327 -21.82 18.79 28.71
C PHE A 327 -20.43 18.29 29.13
N VAL A 328 -19.53 18.00 28.19
CA VAL A 328 -18.15 17.59 28.48
C VAL A 328 -17.40 18.69 29.25
N GLU A 329 -17.50 19.96 28.82
CA GLU A 329 -16.88 21.10 29.47
C GLU A 329 -17.35 21.28 30.95
N ARG A 330 -18.66 21.04 31.19
CA ARG A 330 -19.22 21.04 32.55
C ARG A 330 -18.63 19.97 33.44
N ILE A 331 -18.52 18.74 32.92
CA ILE A 331 -17.93 17.61 33.64
C ILE A 331 -16.43 17.86 33.89
N GLY A 332 -15.70 18.37 32.90
CA GLY A 332 -14.29 18.78 33.07
C GLY A 332 -14.10 19.88 34.10
N PHE A 333 -15.02 20.85 34.19
CA PHE A 333 -15.03 21.85 35.27
C PHE A 333 -15.25 21.21 36.64
N LEU A 334 -16.22 20.33 36.77
CA LEU A 334 -16.50 19.60 38.02
C LEU A 334 -15.31 18.72 38.44
N HIS A 335 -14.66 18.06 37.49
CA HIS A 335 -13.44 17.29 37.73
C HIS A 335 -12.33 18.18 38.32
N ARG A 336 -12.06 19.35 37.74
CA ARG A 336 -11.07 20.31 38.27
C ARG A 336 -11.43 20.79 39.68
N SER A 337 -12.68 20.72 40.07
CA SER A 337 -13.17 21.10 41.40
C SER A 337 -13.09 19.94 42.40
N ASP A 338 -13.43 18.75 42.01
CA ASP A 338 -13.37 17.51 42.79
C ASP A 338 -12.98 16.32 41.89
N PRO A 339 -11.66 16.03 41.72
CA PRO A 339 -11.17 14.94 40.91
C PRO A 339 -11.55 13.52 41.39
N HIS A 340 -11.92 13.40 42.67
CA HIS A 340 -12.30 12.09 43.24
C HIS A 340 -13.73 11.67 42.84
N THR A 341 -14.61 12.63 42.68
CA THR A 341 -16.02 12.39 42.35
C THR A 341 -16.30 12.36 40.87
N TRP A 342 -15.63 13.26 40.12
CA TRP A 342 -15.93 13.47 38.69
C TRP A 342 -14.82 12.91 37.79
N PRO A 343 -15.18 12.29 36.62
CA PRO A 343 -14.20 11.78 35.68
C PRO A 343 -13.49 12.94 34.94
N ASP A 344 -12.24 12.70 34.55
CA ASP A 344 -11.49 13.61 33.69
C ASP A 344 -11.96 13.53 32.24
N TRP A 345 -12.98 14.28 31.92
CA TRP A 345 -13.54 14.32 30.60
C TRP A 345 -13.10 15.57 29.85
N THR A 346 -12.43 15.33 28.73
CA THR A 346 -12.20 16.27 27.64
C THR A 346 -12.56 15.57 26.34
N VAL A 347 -12.72 16.30 25.25
CA VAL A 347 -12.93 15.69 23.93
C VAL A 347 -11.78 14.73 23.60
N GLU A 348 -10.56 15.13 23.94
CA GLU A 348 -9.35 14.35 23.71
C GLU A 348 -9.33 13.06 24.55
N SER A 349 -9.67 13.12 25.84
CA SER A 349 -9.68 11.92 26.70
C SER A 349 -10.77 10.93 26.29
N LEU A 350 -11.95 11.43 25.93
CA LEU A 350 -13.07 10.59 25.45
C LEU A 350 -12.77 9.94 24.10
N THR A 351 -12.13 10.65 23.17
CA THR A 351 -11.74 10.08 21.88
C THR A 351 -10.53 9.17 21.97
N ALA A 352 -9.66 9.33 22.97
CA ALA A 352 -8.56 8.40 23.20
C ALA A 352 -9.03 7.01 23.62
N ASP A 353 -10.14 6.91 24.35
CA ASP A 353 -10.75 5.63 24.77
C ASP A 353 -12.26 5.60 24.46
N PRO A 354 -12.67 5.53 23.19
CA PRO A 354 -14.08 5.47 22.79
C PRO A 354 -14.74 4.11 23.12
N GLU A 355 -13.95 3.06 23.31
CA GLU A 355 -14.44 1.72 23.66
C GLU A 355 -15.32 1.75 24.91
N ALA A 356 -14.88 2.44 25.95
CA ALA A 356 -15.53 2.45 27.25
C ALA A 356 -16.94 3.05 27.26
N TRP A 357 -17.27 3.94 26.34
CA TRP A 357 -18.53 4.70 26.39
C TRP A 357 -19.33 4.67 25.08
N LEU A 358 -18.70 4.45 23.91
CA LEU A 358 -19.34 4.51 22.59
C LEU A 358 -19.63 3.14 21.99
N ALA A 359 -18.82 2.09 22.29
CA ALA A 359 -18.85 0.82 21.58
C ALA A 359 -20.24 0.16 21.54
N GLY A 360 -21.02 0.26 22.63
CA GLY A 360 -22.38 -0.29 22.70
C GLY A 360 -23.41 0.39 21.80
N TRP A 361 -23.13 1.61 21.35
CA TRP A 361 -24.05 2.43 20.55
C TRP A 361 -23.78 2.35 19.05
N ILE A 362 -22.61 1.84 18.65
CA ILE A 362 -22.18 1.74 17.26
C ILE A 362 -22.07 0.28 16.77
N THR A 363 -22.76 -0.64 17.39
CA THR A 363 -22.69 -2.09 17.06
C THR A 363 -23.10 -2.38 15.61
N GLY A 364 -23.93 -1.53 15.00
CA GLY A 364 -24.38 -1.67 13.61
C GLY A 364 -23.65 -0.76 12.61
N ALA A 365 -22.72 0.07 13.08
CA ALA A 365 -22.10 1.06 12.24
C ALA A 365 -21.00 0.46 11.33
N THR A 366 -21.08 0.83 10.05
CA THR A 366 -20.10 0.50 9.00
C THR A 366 -19.63 1.76 8.24
N SER A 367 -20.03 2.95 8.72
CA SER A 367 -19.63 4.23 8.13
C SER A 367 -19.53 5.32 9.20
N VAL A 368 -18.79 6.38 8.87
CA VAL A 368 -18.70 7.59 9.72
C VAL A 368 -20.05 8.30 9.83
N ASP A 369 -20.84 8.32 8.77
CA ASP A 369 -22.16 8.96 8.77
C ASP A 369 -23.09 8.27 9.78
N GLU A 370 -23.09 6.92 9.85
CA GLU A 370 -23.89 6.18 10.83
C GLU A 370 -23.44 6.47 12.28
N VAL A 371 -22.18 6.78 12.49
CA VAL A 371 -21.63 7.17 13.81
C VAL A 371 -22.08 8.59 14.18
N ARG A 372 -22.13 9.52 13.21
CA ARG A 372 -22.62 10.90 13.41
C ARG A 372 -24.11 10.98 13.72
N GLU A 373 -24.88 9.98 13.30
CA GLU A 373 -26.32 9.90 13.64
C GLU A 373 -26.58 9.54 15.10
N VAL A 374 -25.56 9.08 15.84
CA VAL A 374 -25.68 8.77 17.25
C VAL A 374 -25.89 10.03 18.08
N ASP A 375 -26.94 10.09 18.91
CA ASP A 375 -27.13 11.19 19.87
C ASP A 375 -26.05 11.18 20.94
N LEU A 376 -24.97 11.90 20.67
CA LEU A 376 -23.77 11.93 21.48
C LEU A 376 -24.04 12.41 22.93
N LEU A 377 -24.98 13.36 23.09
CA LEU A 377 -25.33 13.83 24.44
C LEU A 377 -26.00 12.72 25.27
N THR A 378 -26.91 11.96 24.68
CA THR A 378 -27.54 10.82 25.32
C THR A 378 -26.53 9.74 25.71
N VAL A 379 -25.58 9.44 24.80
CA VAL A 379 -24.49 8.48 25.06
C VAL A 379 -23.64 8.92 26.23
N LEU A 380 -23.17 10.18 26.25
CA LEU A 380 -22.34 10.72 27.31
C LEU A 380 -23.08 10.75 28.66
N ARG A 381 -24.34 11.14 28.69
CA ARG A 381 -25.16 11.09 29.91
C ARG A 381 -25.32 9.67 30.45
N THR A 382 -25.51 8.71 29.56
CA THR A 382 -25.60 7.30 29.93
C THR A 382 -24.28 6.78 30.48
N ALA A 383 -23.17 7.14 29.84
CA ALA A 383 -21.83 6.77 30.31
C ALA A 383 -21.47 7.37 31.69
N LEU A 384 -21.91 8.62 31.94
CA LEU A 384 -21.73 9.26 33.24
C LEU A 384 -22.57 8.60 34.34
N GLY A 385 -23.72 8.08 33.97
CA GLY A 385 -24.73 7.51 34.89
C GLY A 385 -25.74 8.55 35.39
N HIS A 386 -26.93 8.06 35.76
CA HIS A 386 -28.08 8.89 36.13
C HIS A 386 -27.79 9.82 37.32
N ASP A 387 -27.28 9.26 38.44
CA ASP A 387 -27.07 10.02 39.67
C ASP A 387 -26.04 11.16 39.51
N ARG A 388 -24.93 10.87 38.80
CA ARG A 388 -23.94 11.88 38.47
C ARG A 388 -24.48 12.92 37.49
N THR A 389 -25.31 12.53 36.54
CA THR A 389 -25.94 13.49 35.60
C THR A 389 -26.86 14.47 36.36
N VAL A 390 -27.69 13.98 37.29
CA VAL A 390 -28.53 14.84 38.13
C VAL A 390 -27.68 15.76 39.02
N SER A 391 -26.60 15.24 39.62
CA SER A 391 -25.67 16.06 40.41
C SER A 391 -24.98 17.11 39.56
N ALA A 392 -24.54 16.78 38.33
CA ALA A 392 -23.92 17.74 37.41
C ALA A 392 -24.90 18.85 37.00
N ASP A 393 -26.16 18.53 36.78
CA ASP A 393 -27.18 19.53 36.43
C ASP A 393 -27.47 20.49 37.58
N ARG A 394 -27.30 20.05 38.85
CA ARG A 394 -27.43 20.89 40.05
C ARG A 394 -26.19 21.71 40.33
N GLU A 395 -24.98 21.12 40.28
CA GLU A 395 -23.72 21.75 40.71
C GLU A 395 -23.10 22.62 39.63
N ALA A 396 -23.26 22.26 38.37
CA ALA A 396 -22.82 23.03 37.21
C ALA A 396 -23.98 23.18 36.18
N PRO A 397 -25.02 24.01 36.53
CA PRO A 397 -26.19 24.16 35.67
C PRO A 397 -25.83 24.81 34.34
N VAL A 398 -26.61 24.50 33.28
CA VAL A 398 -26.41 25.11 31.96
C VAL A 398 -26.71 26.60 31.96
N ARG A 399 -27.61 27.03 32.83
CA ARG A 399 -28.01 28.44 33.02
C ARG A 399 -28.08 28.81 34.48
N VAL A 400 -27.88 30.06 34.74
CA VAL A 400 -28.08 30.66 36.07
C VAL A 400 -29.03 31.83 35.97
N SER A 401 -29.87 32.01 37.02
CA SER A 401 -30.77 33.14 37.14
C SER A 401 -30.00 34.38 37.68
N LEU A 402 -30.15 35.51 37.00
CA LEU A 402 -29.61 36.77 37.41
C LEU A 402 -30.57 37.51 38.35
N PRO A 403 -30.14 38.55 39.08
CA PRO A 403 -31.00 39.38 39.95
C PRO A 403 -32.21 39.95 39.21
N SER A 404 -32.11 40.25 37.91
CA SER A 404 -33.22 40.70 37.07
C SER A 404 -34.28 39.64 36.80
N GLY A 405 -34.06 38.38 37.21
CA GLY A 405 -34.92 37.25 36.85
C GLY A 405 -34.62 36.62 35.49
N ARG A 406 -33.67 37.16 34.73
CA ARG A 406 -33.25 36.60 33.43
C ARG A 406 -32.35 35.42 33.64
N GLU A 407 -32.52 34.35 32.83
CA GLU A 407 -31.59 33.21 32.77
C GLU A 407 -30.51 33.44 31.71
N VAL A 408 -29.25 33.21 32.08
CA VAL A 408 -28.10 33.37 31.21
C VAL A 408 -27.33 32.04 31.16
N LYS A 409 -26.88 31.65 29.97
CA LYS A 409 -26.06 30.47 29.78
C LYS A 409 -24.68 30.67 30.44
N VAL A 410 -24.20 29.65 31.15
CA VAL A 410 -22.86 29.62 31.71
C VAL A 410 -21.91 28.98 30.67
N ASP A 411 -20.80 29.65 30.46
CA ASP A 411 -19.69 29.16 29.66
C ASP A 411 -18.66 28.46 30.55
N TYR A 412 -18.45 27.14 30.30
CA TYR A 412 -17.52 26.30 31.04
C TYR A 412 -16.24 25.97 30.23
N SER A 413 -16.09 26.53 29.02
CA SER A 413 -14.96 26.26 28.13
C SER A 413 -13.62 26.78 28.67
N GLY A 414 -13.65 27.80 29.54
CA GLY A 414 -12.47 28.38 30.15
C GLY A 414 -11.99 27.65 31.41
N GLU A 415 -10.87 28.11 31.96
CA GLU A 415 -10.35 27.64 33.25
C GLU A 415 -11.36 27.87 34.39
N ARG A 416 -12.04 29.00 34.33
CA ARG A 416 -13.10 29.39 35.27
C ARG A 416 -14.41 29.64 34.53
N PRO A 417 -15.54 29.15 35.06
CA PRO A 417 -16.82 29.35 34.42
C PRO A 417 -17.22 30.82 34.39
N SER A 418 -17.81 31.29 33.30
CA SER A 418 -18.15 32.67 33.07
C SER A 418 -19.58 32.88 32.56
N ILE A 419 -20.11 34.06 32.75
CA ILE A 419 -21.36 34.52 32.15
C ILE A 419 -21.17 35.92 31.58
N ALA A 420 -21.77 36.15 30.41
CA ALA A 420 -21.80 37.48 29.79
C ALA A 420 -23.24 38.04 29.85
N ALA A 421 -23.40 39.17 30.55
CA ALA A 421 -24.70 39.82 30.67
C ALA A 421 -24.54 41.33 30.82
N ARG A 422 -25.65 42.08 30.49
CA ARG A 422 -25.64 43.52 30.66
C ARG A 422 -25.55 43.88 32.13
N VAL A 423 -24.77 44.92 32.45
CA VAL A 423 -24.53 45.35 33.84
C VAL A 423 -25.83 45.64 34.60
N GLN A 424 -26.89 46.12 33.90
CA GLN A 424 -28.19 46.36 34.49
C GLN A 424 -28.92 45.11 35.01
N GLU A 425 -28.57 43.95 34.49
CA GLU A 425 -29.14 42.66 34.92
C GLU A 425 -28.69 42.26 36.34
N PHE A 426 -27.63 42.93 36.87
CA PHE A 426 -27.04 42.69 38.19
C PHE A 426 -27.41 43.72 39.23
N TYR A 427 -28.23 44.71 38.87
CA TYR A 427 -28.71 45.72 39.83
C TYR A 427 -29.47 45.06 40.99
N CYS A 428 -29.58 45.68 42.11
CA CYS A 428 -30.19 45.19 43.34
C CYS A 428 -29.48 43.99 43.97
N SER A 429 -28.23 43.75 43.62
CA SER A 429 -27.44 42.66 44.19
C SER A 429 -25.98 43.02 44.42
N THR A 430 -25.44 42.49 45.49
CA THR A 430 -23.99 42.48 45.81
C THR A 430 -23.41 41.09 45.73
N VAL A 431 -24.24 40.07 45.45
CA VAL A 431 -23.83 38.67 45.42
C VAL A 431 -23.41 38.29 44.03
N THR A 432 -22.15 37.83 43.86
CA THR A 432 -21.70 37.23 42.63
C THR A 432 -22.37 35.83 42.48
N PRO A 433 -23.02 35.52 41.36
CA PRO A 433 -23.53 34.17 41.09
C PRO A 433 -22.42 33.12 41.22
N GLN A 434 -22.78 31.94 41.70
CA GLN A 434 -21.82 30.83 41.95
C GLN A 434 -22.28 29.54 41.30
N VAL A 435 -21.30 28.70 40.93
CA VAL A 435 -21.51 27.31 40.52
C VAL A 435 -20.50 26.41 41.24
N ALA A 436 -20.94 25.25 41.75
CA ALA A 436 -20.14 24.35 42.56
C ALA A 436 -19.38 25.07 43.69
N GLY A 437 -20.03 26.07 44.34
CA GLY A 437 -19.45 26.88 45.42
C GLY A 437 -18.35 27.86 44.97
N ARG A 438 -18.11 28.06 43.70
CA ARG A 438 -17.14 29.01 43.15
C ARG A 438 -17.84 30.18 42.46
N PRO A 439 -17.36 31.42 42.66
CA PRO A 439 -17.92 32.58 41.98
C PRO A 439 -17.66 32.51 40.48
N LEU A 440 -18.70 32.88 39.70
CA LEU A 440 -18.59 33.00 38.23
C LEU A 440 -17.78 34.26 37.88
N VAL A 441 -17.05 34.17 36.79
CA VAL A 441 -16.47 35.33 36.13
C VAL A 441 -17.59 36.06 35.38
N LEU A 442 -17.86 37.30 35.74
CA LEU A 442 -18.87 38.13 35.15
C LEU A 442 -18.26 38.99 34.04
N GLU A 443 -18.62 38.79 32.83
CA GLU A 443 -18.36 39.70 31.73
C GLU A 443 -19.52 40.68 31.63
N LEU A 444 -19.34 41.84 32.30
CA LEU A 444 -20.36 42.88 32.36
C LEU A 444 -20.41 43.65 31.04
N LEU A 445 -21.57 43.66 30.40
CA LEU A 445 -21.74 44.26 29.10
C LEU A 445 -22.55 45.57 29.13
N SER A 446 -22.24 46.47 28.19
CA SER A 446 -23.03 47.66 27.91
C SER A 446 -24.38 47.28 27.26
N PRO A 447 -25.33 48.24 27.17
CA PRO A 447 -26.57 48.03 26.45
C PRO A 447 -26.40 47.57 24.98
N ALA A 448 -25.28 47.89 24.36
CA ALA A 448 -24.91 47.45 23.03
C ALA A 448 -24.08 46.15 23.01
N ASN A 449 -24.09 45.38 24.10
CA ASN A 449 -23.36 44.11 24.25
C ASN A 449 -21.84 44.26 24.06
N ARG A 450 -21.23 45.37 24.49
CA ARG A 450 -19.80 45.56 24.49
C ARG A 450 -19.26 45.39 25.91
N PRO A 451 -18.10 44.73 26.12
CA PRO A 451 -17.51 44.57 27.46
C PRO A 451 -17.26 45.90 28.13
N ILE A 452 -17.67 46.01 29.41
CA ILE A 452 -17.41 47.12 30.30
C ILE A 452 -16.34 46.72 31.31
N GLN A 453 -16.53 45.55 31.95
CA GLN A 453 -15.70 45.04 33.02
C GLN A 453 -15.77 43.51 33.05
N VAL A 454 -14.66 42.87 33.43
CA VAL A 454 -14.62 41.45 33.79
C VAL A 454 -14.27 41.39 35.29
N THR A 455 -15.10 40.72 36.07
CA THR A 455 -14.91 40.60 37.52
C THR A 455 -15.51 39.33 38.07
N ASP A 456 -14.96 38.80 39.15
CA ASP A 456 -15.54 37.74 39.97
C ASP A 456 -16.01 38.21 41.35
N ASP A 457 -15.89 39.52 41.59
CA ASP A 457 -16.37 40.23 42.78
C ASP A 457 -17.30 41.39 42.35
N LEU A 458 -18.59 41.12 42.34
CA LEU A 458 -19.62 42.10 42.00
C LEU A 458 -19.66 43.22 43.04
N ALA A 459 -19.54 42.91 44.35
CA ALA A 459 -19.56 43.88 45.42
C ALA A 459 -18.34 44.84 45.36
N GLY A 460 -17.15 44.29 45.07
CA GLY A 460 -15.93 45.05 44.84
C GLY A 460 -16.03 45.97 43.62
N PHE A 461 -16.65 45.49 42.54
CA PHE A 461 -16.89 46.31 41.36
C PHE A 461 -17.81 47.52 41.68
N TRP A 462 -18.92 47.31 42.37
CA TRP A 462 -19.82 48.42 42.76
C TRP A 462 -19.13 49.47 43.61
N LYS A 463 -18.28 49.06 44.56
CA LYS A 463 -17.54 49.96 45.44
C LYS A 463 -16.33 50.63 44.77
N GLY A 464 -15.76 50.04 43.78
CA GLY A 464 -14.54 50.47 43.13
C GLY A 464 -14.77 51.15 41.77
N SER A 465 -14.57 50.40 40.68
CA SER A 465 -14.55 50.91 39.30
C SER A 465 -15.91 51.29 38.72
N TRP A 466 -17.00 51.00 39.43
CA TRP A 466 -18.38 51.39 38.96
C TRP A 466 -18.51 52.88 38.73
N SER A 467 -18.00 53.74 39.62
CA SER A 467 -18.15 55.19 39.50
C SER A 467 -17.57 55.74 38.19
N GLU A 468 -16.49 55.17 37.70
CA GLU A 468 -15.84 55.52 36.44
C GLU A 468 -16.59 54.92 35.25
N ALA A 469 -16.92 53.64 35.33
CA ALA A 469 -17.69 52.92 34.31
C ALA A 469 -19.07 53.59 34.11
N ARG A 470 -19.72 54.02 35.20
CA ARG A 470 -20.99 54.73 35.17
C ARG A 470 -20.91 56.04 34.37
N LYS A 471 -19.91 56.89 34.63
CA LYS A 471 -19.71 58.17 33.94
C LYS A 471 -19.54 57.94 32.42
N ASP A 472 -18.74 56.98 32.02
CA ASP A 472 -18.54 56.65 30.61
C ASP A 472 -19.82 56.09 29.96
N MET A 473 -20.51 55.20 30.64
CA MET A 473 -21.76 54.61 30.13
C MET A 473 -22.92 55.57 30.09
N ALA A 474 -23.10 56.46 31.10
CA ALA A 474 -24.12 57.48 31.10
C ALA A 474 -23.96 58.49 29.95
N GLY A 475 -22.71 58.81 29.58
CA GLY A 475 -22.40 59.62 28.41
C GLY A 475 -22.75 58.95 27.08
N ARG A 476 -22.45 57.67 26.96
CA ARG A 476 -22.67 56.88 25.72
C ARG A 476 -24.12 56.37 25.57
N TYR A 477 -24.78 56.05 26.68
CA TYR A 477 -26.12 55.47 26.72
C TYR A 477 -27.08 56.24 27.66
N PRO A 478 -27.38 57.51 27.40
CA PRO A 478 -28.14 58.40 28.32
C PRO A 478 -29.61 57.97 28.52
N LYS A 479 -30.15 57.10 27.68
CA LYS A 479 -31.51 56.55 27.77
C LYS A 479 -31.65 55.43 28.81
N HIS A 480 -30.56 54.89 29.30
CA HIS A 480 -30.54 53.82 30.30
C HIS A 480 -30.33 54.38 31.71
N ASN A 481 -30.84 53.63 32.71
CA ASN A 481 -30.63 54.01 34.11
C ASN A 481 -29.20 53.66 34.56
N TRP A 482 -28.50 54.66 35.18
CA TRP A 482 -27.13 54.54 35.68
C TRP A 482 -27.08 55.06 37.12
N PRO A 483 -27.55 54.27 38.11
CA PRO A 483 -27.62 54.67 39.51
C PRO A 483 -26.26 54.95 40.12
N GLU A 484 -26.20 55.78 41.15
CA GLU A 484 -24.94 55.98 41.92
C GLU A 484 -24.57 54.75 42.70
N ASP A 485 -25.54 54.14 43.34
CA ASP A 485 -25.39 52.86 44.03
C ASP A 485 -26.35 51.84 43.37
N PRO A 486 -25.81 50.92 42.53
CA PRO A 486 -26.63 49.92 41.87
C PRO A 486 -27.02 48.76 42.80
N SER A 487 -26.46 48.67 44.02
CA SER A 487 -26.74 47.59 44.98
C SER A 487 -28.04 47.71 45.74
N THR A 488 -28.59 48.92 45.80
CA THR A 488 -29.73 49.28 46.67
C THR A 488 -31.01 49.73 45.92
N MET A 489 -31.10 49.50 44.63
CA MET A 489 -32.27 49.89 43.82
C MET A 489 -33.50 49.06 44.06
#